data_d2c8aeb1fc4b6273b6145e2163e094f4
#
_entry.id   d2c8aeb1fc4b6273b6145e2163e094f4
#
_cell.length_a   1.000
_cell.length_b   1.000
_cell.length_c   1.000
_cell.angle_alpha   90.00
_cell.angle_beta   90.00
_cell.angle_gamma   90.00
#
_symmetry.space_group_name_H-M   'P 1'
#
loop_
_entity.id
_entity.type
_entity.pdbx_description
1 polymer ?
#
loop_
_entity_poly.entity_id
_entity_poly.type
_entity_poly.pdbx_seq_one_letter_code
_entity_poly.pdbx_strand_id
1 'polypeptide(L)'
;IKMCGIPFHSIEPYLARLVKMGESVVICEQIGDPATSKGPVERAVSRIVTPGTLTDAALIDDKRDIWLLALTTTRNTAGIARLNLASGEFILTEIPVDQIAATLERIRPAEILYPESWQPNFTLEAARTRQPDWYFEFDSAKRLLCEQFKVASLSGFGAEGLRPAIGAAGALLQYAQATQTGNLPHLVALTVEVEGAYLGLDLATRRNLELTETLRGQPSPTLFSL
;
A
#
# COMPACT_ATOMS: atom_id res chain seq x y z
N ILE A 1 -4.91 -9.02 -23.58
CA ILE A 1 -4.76 -7.82 -22.72
C ILE A 1 -5.55 -6.69 -23.37
N LYS A 2 -6.41 -6.03 -22.59
CA LYS A 2 -7.15 -4.87 -23.08
C LYS A 2 -6.19 -3.67 -23.12
N MET A 3 -6.01 -3.09 -24.30
CA MET A 3 -5.17 -1.90 -24.51
C MET A 3 -6.00 -0.80 -25.18
N CYS A 4 -5.75 0.45 -24.78
CA CYS A 4 -6.27 1.62 -25.50
C CYS A 4 -5.19 2.69 -25.58
N GLY A 5 -5.18 3.45 -26.68
CA GLY A 5 -4.35 4.64 -26.81
C GLY A 5 -5.17 5.85 -26.45
N ILE A 6 -4.64 6.69 -25.56
CA ILE A 6 -5.28 7.97 -25.18
C ILE A 6 -4.26 9.09 -25.31
N PRO A 7 -4.68 10.35 -25.61
CA PRO A 7 -3.78 11.49 -25.60
C PRO A 7 -3.18 11.68 -24.21
N PHE A 8 -1.90 12.01 -24.16
CA PHE A 8 -1.15 12.18 -22.90
C PHE A 8 -1.85 13.13 -21.90
N HIS A 9 -2.33 14.28 -22.40
CA HIS A 9 -3.03 15.28 -21.57
C HIS A 9 -4.39 14.83 -21.01
N SER A 10 -4.91 13.70 -21.46
CA SER A 10 -6.22 13.18 -21.02
C SER A 10 -6.08 11.95 -20.13
N ILE A 11 -4.85 11.54 -19.73
CA ILE A 11 -4.62 10.30 -19.00
C ILE A 11 -5.18 10.33 -17.57
N GLU A 12 -5.05 11.45 -16.87
CA GLU A 12 -5.38 11.58 -15.45
C GLU A 12 -6.83 11.22 -15.10
N PRO A 13 -7.88 11.79 -15.78
CA PRO A 13 -9.25 11.44 -15.42
C PRO A 13 -9.60 9.97 -15.70
N TYR A 14 -8.97 9.34 -16.69
CA TYR A 14 -9.16 7.90 -16.94
C TYR A 14 -8.49 7.06 -15.85
N LEU A 15 -7.27 7.41 -15.43
CA LEU A 15 -6.57 6.74 -14.33
C LEU A 15 -7.37 6.82 -13.04
N ALA A 16 -7.81 8.02 -12.66
CA ALA A 16 -8.63 8.22 -11.46
C ALA A 16 -9.88 7.32 -11.46
N ARG A 17 -10.56 7.22 -12.59
CA ARG A 17 -11.75 6.40 -12.73
C ARG A 17 -11.47 4.91 -12.62
N LEU A 18 -10.42 4.42 -13.30
CA LEU A 18 -10.06 3.00 -13.28
C LEU A 18 -9.57 2.57 -11.90
N VAL A 19 -8.74 3.39 -11.25
CA VAL A 19 -8.25 3.13 -9.90
C VAL A 19 -9.38 3.12 -8.87
N LYS A 20 -10.36 4.04 -8.97
CA LYS A 20 -11.58 4.01 -8.14
C LYS A 20 -12.42 2.74 -8.34
N MET A 21 -12.33 2.09 -9.50
CA MET A 21 -12.97 0.80 -9.76
C MET A 21 -12.15 -0.39 -9.23
N GLY A 22 -11.00 -0.14 -8.60
CA GLY A 22 -10.10 -1.17 -8.07
C GLY A 22 -9.20 -1.80 -9.15
N GLU A 23 -9.14 -1.22 -10.35
CA GLU A 23 -8.33 -1.75 -11.46
C GLU A 23 -6.88 -1.27 -11.40
N SER A 24 -5.96 -2.12 -11.85
CA SER A 24 -4.56 -1.77 -12.04
C SER A 24 -4.31 -1.37 -13.48
N VAL A 25 -3.58 -0.29 -13.70
CA VAL A 25 -3.32 0.29 -15.03
C VAL A 25 -1.82 0.31 -15.31
N VAL A 26 -1.42 -0.28 -16.44
CA VAL A 26 -0.04 -0.24 -16.92
C VAL A 26 0.09 0.87 -17.95
N ILE A 27 0.97 1.85 -17.66
CA ILE A 27 1.31 2.93 -18.57
C ILE A 27 2.52 2.50 -19.39
N CYS A 28 2.35 2.46 -20.70
CA CYS A 28 3.42 2.15 -21.65
C CYS A 28 3.72 3.38 -22.51
N GLU A 29 4.96 3.80 -22.51
CA GLU A 29 5.46 4.91 -23.33
C GLU A 29 6.26 4.41 -24.53
N GLN A 30 6.33 5.23 -25.57
CA GLN A 30 7.13 4.97 -26.74
C GLN A 30 8.61 5.26 -26.44
N ILE A 31 9.48 4.33 -26.84
CA ILE A 31 10.93 4.50 -26.72
C ILE A 31 11.48 4.87 -28.09
N GLY A 32 12.29 5.94 -28.14
CA GLY A 32 12.93 6.44 -29.36
C GLY A 32 12.07 7.44 -30.12
N ASP A 33 12.65 7.92 -31.25
CA ASP A 33 12.01 8.93 -32.11
C ASP A 33 11.10 8.23 -33.15
N PRO A 34 9.78 8.49 -33.13
CA PRO A 34 8.85 7.96 -34.11
C PRO A 34 9.21 8.30 -35.56
N ALA A 35 9.89 9.46 -35.79
CA ALA A 35 10.26 9.95 -37.11
C ALA A 35 11.40 9.14 -37.74
N THR A 36 12.22 8.45 -36.92
CA THR A 36 13.37 7.66 -37.37
C THR A 36 13.10 6.15 -37.40
N SER A 37 11.97 5.72 -36.86
CA SER A 37 11.60 4.30 -36.80
C SER A 37 11.13 3.77 -38.15
N LYS A 38 11.73 2.67 -38.63
CA LYS A 38 11.33 1.99 -39.87
C LYS A 38 10.18 0.97 -39.67
N GLY A 39 9.51 1.00 -38.51
CA GLY A 39 8.45 0.05 -38.14
C GLY A 39 7.65 0.53 -36.94
N PRO A 40 6.86 -0.36 -36.29
CA PRO A 40 6.16 -0.03 -35.05
C PRO A 40 7.17 0.44 -34.00
N VAL A 41 6.90 1.60 -33.38
CA VAL A 41 7.78 2.16 -32.33
C VAL A 41 7.77 1.23 -31.11
N GLU A 42 8.95 0.93 -30.59
CA GLU A 42 9.10 0.15 -29.36
C GLU A 42 8.43 0.85 -28.19
N ARG A 43 7.84 0.06 -27.28
CA ARG A 43 7.17 0.57 -26.09
C ARG A 43 7.69 -0.14 -24.86
N ALA A 44 7.92 0.62 -23.81
CA ALA A 44 8.22 0.07 -22.47
C ALA A 44 7.19 0.46 -21.46
N VAL A 45 7.08 -0.35 -20.41
CA VAL A 45 6.31 -0.01 -19.22
C VAL A 45 7.02 1.12 -18.50
N SER A 46 6.35 2.26 -18.41
CA SER A 46 6.83 3.44 -17.69
C SER A 46 6.44 3.36 -16.20
N ARG A 47 5.20 2.97 -15.92
CA ARG A 47 4.67 2.89 -14.57
C ARG A 47 3.46 1.94 -14.50
N ILE A 48 3.28 1.30 -13.33
CA ILE A 48 2.08 0.56 -13.00
C ILE A 48 1.36 1.34 -11.90
N VAL A 49 0.13 1.75 -12.17
CA VAL A 49 -0.72 2.48 -11.20
C VAL A 49 -1.76 1.52 -10.66
N THR A 50 -1.77 1.36 -9.35
CA THR A 50 -2.74 0.52 -8.61
C THR A 50 -3.45 1.37 -7.55
N PRO A 51 -4.54 0.90 -6.96
CA PRO A 51 -5.23 1.65 -5.91
C PRO A 51 -4.34 2.08 -4.74
N GLY A 52 -3.36 1.25 -4.36
CA GLY A 52 -2.45 1.52 -3.25
C GLY A 52 -1.17 2.26 -3.64
N THR A 53 -0.86 2.37 -4.95
CA THR A 53 0.38 3.01 -5.43
C THR A 53 0.15 4.37 -6.09
N LEU A 54 -1.03 4.95 -5.90
CA LEU A 54 -1.38 6.26 -6.43
C LEU A 54 -0.63 7.36 -5.65
N THR A 55 0.19 8.15 -6.34
CA THR A 55 0.98 9.24 -5.75
C THR A 55 0.58 10.63 -6.26
N ASP A 56 -0.21 10.69 -7.33
CA ASP A 56 -0.60 11.96 -7.95
C ASP A 56 -1.66 12.67 -7.10
N ALA A 57 -1.30 13.81 -6.53
CA ALA A 57 -2.21 14.62 -5.70
C ALA A 57 -3.49 15.05 -6.42
N ALA A 58 -3.44 15.21 -7.75
CA ALA A 58 -4.62 15.53 -8.57
C ALA A 58 -5.66 14.39 -8.67
N LEU A 59 -5.24 13.16 -8.37
CA LEU A 59 -6.06 11.96 -8.44
C LEU A 59 -6.56 11.49 -7.06
N ILE A 60 -6.03 12.08 -5.99
CA ILE A 60 -6.38 11.76 -4.61
C ILE A 60 -7.53 12.68 -4.21
N ASP A 61 -8.70 12.11 -3.97
CA ASP A 61 -9.82 12.85 -3.36
C ASP A 61 -9.40 13.40 -1.99
N ASP A 62 -9.64 14.68 -1.76
CA ASP A 62 -9.30 15.49 -0.60
C ASP A 62 -8.90 14.74 0.69
N LYS A 63 -7.65 14.94 1.11
CA LYS A 63 -7.14 14.74 2.49
C LYS A 63 -7.16 13.31 3.07
N ARG A 64 -7.32 12.26 2.28
CA ARG A 64 -7.19 10.89 2.79
C ARG A 64 -5.83 10.32 2.42
N ASP A 65 -5.15 9.77 3.42
CA ASP A 65 -3.95 8.98 3.20
C ASP A 65 -4.28 7.72 2.39
N ILE A 66 -3.55 7.48 1.32
CA ILE A 66 -3.66 6.25 0.54
C ILE A 66 -2.66 5.25 1.10
N TRP A 67 -3.19 4.23 1.77
CA TRP A 67 -2.37 3.17 2.33
C TRP A 67 -2.33 1.96 1.39
N LEU A 68 -1.12 1.60 0.96
CA LEU A 68 -0.80 0.26 0.48
C LEU A 68 -0.45 -0.58 1.71
N LEU A 69 -1.06 -1.75 1.87
CA LEU A 69 -0.88 -2.60 3.03
C LEU A 69 -0.46 -4.00 2.61
N ALA A 70 0.46 -4.60 3.32
CA ALA A 70 0.76 -6.02 3.22
C ALA A 70 0.45 -6.73 4.54
N LEU A 71 -0.08 -7.93 4.43
CA LEU A 71 -0.52 -8.74 5.56
C LEU A 71 -0.04 -10.18 5.40
N THR A 72 0.60 -10.70 6.43
CA THR A 72 0.91 -12.13 6.55
C THR A 72 0.54 -12.62 7.94
N THR A 73 0.32 -13.92 8.09
CA THR A 73 -0.10 -14.50 9.36
C THR A 73 0.76 -15.69 9.75
N THR A 74 1.01 -15.81 11.04
CA THR A 74 1.42 -17.04 11.67
C THR A 74 0.23 -17.64 12.40
N ARG A 75 0.43 -18.67 13.25
CA ARG A 75 -0.69 -19.33 13.97
C ARG A 75 -1.54 -18.34 14.78
N ASN A 76 -0.93 -17.39 15.50
CA ASN A 76 -1.62 -16.51 16.45
C ASN A 76 -1.38 -15.02 16.18
N THR A 77 -0.40 -14.68 15.35
CA THR A 77 0.05 -13.31 15.12
C THR A 77 -0.08 -12.94 13.65
N ALA A 78 -0.64 -11.80 13.37
CA ALA A 78 -0.64 -11.18 12.07
C ALA A 78 0.40 -10.07 12.02
N GLY A 79 1.28 -10.13 11.02
CA GLY A 79 2.23 -9.08 10.70
C GLY A 79 1.63 -8.19 9.63
N ILE A 80 1.59 -6.91 9.91
CA ILE A 80 1.06 -5.87 9.03
C ILE A 80 2.16 -4.86 8.73
N ALA A 81 2.34 -4.56 7.46
CA ALA A 81 3.11 -3.42 7.01
C ALA A 81 2.20 -2.50 6.19
N ARG A 82 2.28 -1.19 6.41
CA ARG A 82 1.55 -0.19 5.63
C ARG A 82 2.49 0.90 5.14
N LEU A 83 2.27 1.34 3.92
CA LEU A 83 3.09 2.33 3.23
C LEU A 83 2.20 3.37 2.58
N ASN A 84 2.46 4.64 2.88
CA ASN A 84 1.97 5.75 2.09
C ASN A 84 3.10 6.18 1.15
N LEU A 85 2.94 5.88 -0.14
CA LEU A 85 3.97 6.18 -1.15
C LEU A 85 4.17 7.68 -1.38
N ALA A 86 3.17 8.51 -1.14
CA ALA A 86 3.27 9.94 -1.34
C ALA A 86 4.09 10.63 -0.23
N SER A 87 3.88 10.24 1.03
CA SER A 87 4.61 10.79 2.18
C SER A 87 5.90 10.04 2.49
N GLY A 88 6.05 8.79 2.05
CA GLY A 88 7.14 7.90 2.44
C GLY A 88 6.96 7.29 3.83
N GLU A 89 5.79 7.42 4.44
CA GLU A 89 5.51 6.86 5.75
C GLU A 89 5.36 5.35 5.67
N PHE A 90 6.21 4.61 6.39
CA PHE A 90 6.28 3.16 6.38
C PHE A 90 6.17 2.62 7.81
N ILE A 91 5.06 1.94 8.10
CA ILE A 91 4.71 1.53 9.47
C ILE A 91 4.53 0.02 9.53
N LEU A 92 5.14 -0.60 10.56
CA LEU A 92 5.02 -2.01 10.89
C LEU A 92 4.26 -2.19 12.19
N THR A 93 3.42 -3.22 12.25
CA THR A 93 2.78 -3.65 13.50
C THR A 93 2.55 -5.16 13.50
N GLU A 94 2.51 -5.75 14.67
CA GLU A 94 2.04 -7.11 14.89
C GLU A 94 0.83 -7.08 15.82
N ILE A 95 -0.19 -7.84 15.46
CA ILE A 95 -1.44 -7.92 16.20
C ILE A 95 -1.89 -9.38 16.32
N PRO A 96 -2.74 -9.72 17.28
CA PRO A 96 -3.47 -10.99 17.28
C PRO A 96 -4.31 -11.16 15.99
N VAL A 97 -4.40 -12.40 15.50
CA VAL A 97 -5.12 -12.70 14.22
C VAL A 97 -6.59 -12.31 14.27
N ASP A 98 -7.22 -12.40 15.44
CA ASP A 98 -8.62 -12.01 15.65
C ASP A 98 -8.86 -10.49 15.56
N GLN A 99 -7.82 -9.68 15.63
CA GLN A 99 -7.90 -8.21 15.51
C GLN A 99 -7.71 -7.70 14.07
N ILE A 100 -7.44 -8.59 13.11
CA ILE A 100 -7.17 -8.19 11.71
C ILE A 100 -8.31 -7.34 11.17
N ALA A 101 -9.56 -7.80 11.28
CA ALA A 101 -10.71 -7.10 10.71
C ALA A 101 -10.86 -5.68 11.27
N ALA A 102 -10.80 -5.52 12.60
CA ALA A 102 -10.90 -4.21 13.25
C ALA A 102 -9.73 -3.27 12.86
N THR A 103 -8.52 -3.82 12.72
CA THR A 103 -7.34 -3.05 12.31
C THR A 103 -7.47 -2.58 10.86
N LEU A 104 -7.91 -3.45 9.95
CA LEU A 104 -8.11 -3.08 8.55
C LEU A 104 -9.22 -2.04 8.37
N GLU A 105 -10.31 -2.15 9.14
CA GLU A 105 -11.38 -1.15 9.13
C GLU A 105 -10.89 0.21 9.68
N ARG A 106 -9.97 0.20 10.64
CA ARG A 106 -9.33 1.43 11.16
C ARG A 106 -8.41 2.07 10.12
N ILE A 107 -7.55 1.28 9.46
CA ILE A 107 -6.56 1.76 8.50
C ILE A 107 -7.23 2.16 7.18
N ARG A 108 -8.27 1.43 6.75
CA ARG A 108 -8.95 1.58 5.45
C ARG A 108 -7.97 1.62 4.28
N PRO A 109 -7.15 0.56 4.10
CA PRO A 109 -6.19 0.54 3.03
C PRO A 109 -6.88 0.57 1.66
N ALA A 110 -6.26 1.24 0.69
CA ALA A 110 -6.73 1.23 -0.69
C ALA A 110 -6.44 -0.10 -1.38
N GLU A 111 -5.35 -0.76 -0.99
CA GLU A 111 -4.94 -2.05 -1.53
C GLU A 111 -4.28 -2.91 -0.45
N ILE A 112 -4.56 -4.22 -0.49
CA ILE A 112 -4.00 -5.21 0.44
C ILE A 112 -3.25 -6.28 -0.34
N LEU A 113 -1.96 -6.45 -0.02
CA LEU A 113 -1.11 -7.54 -0.50
C LEU A 113 -1.13 -8.69 0.51
N TYR A 114 -1.19 -9.92 0.02
CA TYR A 114 -1.17 -11.11 0.86
C TYR A 114 -0.58 -12.32 0.13
N PRO A 115 -0.02 -13.32 0.85
CA PRO A 115 0.56 -14.52 0.25
C PRO A 115 -0.47 -15.34 -0.54
N GLU A 116 -0.05 -15.94 -1.65
CA GLU A 116 -0.91 -16.80 -2.48
C GLU A 116 -1.46 -18.00 -1.71
N SER A 117 -0.67 -18.54 -0.77
CA SER A 117 -1.05 -19.67 0.08
C SER A 117 -2.13 -19.34 1.12
N TRP A 118 -2.35 -18.05 1.40
CA TRP A 118 -3.31 -17.62 2.42
C TRP A 118 -4.62 -17.15 1.80
N GLN A 119 -5.74 -17.59 2.38
CA GLN A 119 -7.07 -17.12 1.97
C GLN A 119 -7.67 -16.28 3.11
N PRO A 120 -7.71 -14.95 2.94
CA PRO A 120 -8.27 -14.07 3.94
C PRO A 120 -9.78 -14.30 4.11
N ASN A 121 -10.21 -14.48 5.37
CA ASN A 121 -11.61 -14.70 5.74
C ASN A 121 -12.24 -13.42 6.31
N PHE A 122 -12.07 -12.28 5.63
CA PHE A 122 -12.71 -11.02 5.98
C PHE A 122 -13.24 -10.31 4.73
N THR A 123 -14.30 -9.53 4.92
CA THR A 123 -14.88 -8.69 3.87
C THR A 123 -14.42 -7.26 4.08
N LEU A 124 -13.75 -6.69 3.10
CA LEU A 124 -13.30 -5.29 3.10
C LEU A 124 -13.42 -4.71 1.70
N GLU A 125 -13.80 -3.45 1.61
CA GLU A 125 -13.83 -2.68 0.36
C GLU A 125 -12.43 -2.14 0.02
N ALA A 126 -11.48 -3.05 -0.25
CA ALA A 126 -10.13 -2.72 -0.69
C ALA A 126 -9.75 -3.61 -1.86
N ALA A 127 -8.92 -3.09 -2.75
CA ALA A 127 -8.30 -3.91 -3.78
C ALA A 127 -7.44 -5.01 -3.13
N ARG A 128 -7.46 -6.21 -3.70
CA ARG A 128 -6.76 -7.37 -3.14
C ARG A 128 -5.82 -7.96 -4.15
N THR A 129 -4.53 -7.95 -3.83
CA THR A 129 -3.49 -8.41 -4.72
C THR A 129 -2.71 -9.55 -4.07
N ARG A 130 -2.79 -10.74 -4.68
CA ARG A 130 -1.98 -11.89 -4.26
C ARG A 130 -0.55 -11.69 -4.68
N GLN A 131 0.37 -12.06 -3.80
CA GLN A 131 1.78 -12.05 -4.08
C GLN A 131 2.40 -13.42 -3.79
N PRO A 132 3.44 -13.81 -4.54
CA PRO A 132 4.15 -15.04 -4.28
C PRO A 132 4.61 -15.15 -2.83
N ASP A 133 4.52 -16.34 -2.23
CA ASP A 133 4.84 -16.57 -0.82
C ASP A 133 6.26 -16.17 -0.45
N TRP A 134 7.24 -16.31 -1.38
CA TRP A 134 8.64 -15.92 -1.14
C TRP A 134 8.85 -14.41 -0.94
N TYR A 135 7.88 -13.55 -1.32
CA TYR A 135 7.95 -12.11 -1.03
C TYR A 135 7.84 -11.84 0.48
N PHE A 136 7.19 -12.74 1.20
CA PHE A 136 6.97 -12.67 2.65
C PHE A 136 8.02 -13.43 3.46
N GLU A 137 9.06 -13.97 2.81
CA GLU A 137 10.11 -14.71 3.48
C GLU A 137 10.99 -13.75 4.31
N PHE A 138 11.17 -14.09 5.60
CA PHE A 138 11.76 -13.19 6.60
C PHE A 138 13.19 -12.75 6.28
N ASP A 139 14.08 -13.69 5.92
CA ASP A 139 15.48 -13.37 5.74
C ASP A 139 15.72 -12.53 4.48
N SER A 140 14.99 -12.80 3.41
CA SER A 140 14.99 -12.00 2.18
C SER A 140 14.41 -10.62 2.41
N ALA A 141 13.27 -10.54 3.13
CA ALA A 141 12.64 -9.28 3.50
C ALA A 141 13.55 -8.41 4.38
N LYS A 142 14.18 -9.00 5.41
CA LYS A 142 15.13 -8.30 6.30
C LYS A 142 16.29 -7.72 5.51
N ARG A 143 16.89 -8.51 4.60
CA ARG A 143 17.99 -8.05 3.76
C ARG A 143 17.59 -6.88 2.87
N LEU A 144 16.43 -7.00 2.19
CA LEU A 144 15.92 -5.98 1.31
C LEU A 144 15.64 -4.66 2.06
N LEU A 145 15.04 -4.73 3.24
CA LEU A 145 14.79 -3.56 4.08
C LEU A 145 16.09 -2.90 4.57
N CYS A 146 17.08 -3.72 5.00
CA CYS A 146 18.38 -3.20 5.39
C CYS A 146 19.10 -2.48 4.22
N GLU A 147 19.00 -3.03 3.02
CA GLU A 147 19.56 -2.43 1.80
C GLU A 147 18.83 -1.10 1.45
N GLN A 148 17.50 -1.08 1.49
CA GLN A 148 16.70 0.11 1.23
C GLN A 148 17.04 1.25 2.18
N PHE A 149 17.12 0.97 3.49
CA PHE A 149 17.38 1.98 4.51
C PHE A 149 18.87 2.20 4.78
N LYS A 150 19.76 1.47 4.09
CA LYS A 150 21.23 1.55 4.24
C LYS A 150 21.69 1.35 5.69
N VAL A 151 21.11 0.37 6.36
CA VAL A 151 21.41 0.00 7.75
C VAL A 151 21.93 -1.44 7.84
N ALA A 152 22.74 -1.72 8.86
CA ALA A 152 23.24 -3.07 9.09
C ALA A 152 22.21 -4.01 9.72
N SER A 153 21.25 -3.45 10.46
CA SER A 153 20.16 -4.21 11.11
C SER A 153 18.92 -3.33 11.30
N LEU A 154 17.78 -3.96 11.55
CA LEU A 154 16.52 -3.29 11.82
C LEU A 154 16.31 -2.97 13.30
N SER A 155 17.30 -3.23 14.15
CA SER A 155 17.25 -3.00 15.61
C SER A 155 17.04 -1.52 15.94
N GLY A 156 17.68 -0.62 15.18
CA GLY A 156 17.52 0.84 15.34
C GLY A 156 16.09 1.34 15.17
N PHE A 157 15.27 0.59 14.46
CA PHE A 157 13.83 0.88 14.28
C PHE A 157 12.94 0.13 15.29
N GLY A 158 13.53 -0.73 16.16
CA GLY A 158 12.77 -1.59 17.08
C GLY A 158 12.05 -2.76 16.41
N ALA A 159 12.39 -3.09 15.16
CA ALA A 159 11.65 -4.06 14.34
C ALA A 159 12.23 -5.49 14.37
N GLU A 160 13.43 -5.71 14.97
CA GLU A 160 14.20 -6.95 14.78
C GLU A 160 13.47 -8.24 15.19
N GLY A 161 12.58 -8.16 16.18
CA GLY A 161 11.78 -9.31 16.65
C GLY A 161 10.49 -9.56 15.89
N LEU A 162 10.05 -8.63 15.03
CA LEU A 162 8.74 -8.64 14.38
C LEU A 162 8.80 -9.43 13.05
N ARG A 163 8.99 -10.75 13.17
CA ARG A 163 9.22 -11.60 11.99
C ARG A 163 8.08 -11.56 10.95
N PRO A 164 6.79 -11.74 11.31
CA PRO A 164 5.67 -11.59 10.39
C PRO A 164 5.58 -10.19 9.77
N ALA A 165 5.73 -9.13 10.57
CA ALA A 165 5.65 -7.76 10.07
C ALA A 165 6.81 -7.42 9.12
N ILE A 166 8.02 -7.92 9.37
CA ILE A 166 9.17 -7.79 8.47
C ILE A 166 8.88 -8.49 7.13
N GLY A 167 8.32 -9.72 7.16
CA GLY A 167 7.92 -10.42 5.94
C GLY A 167 6.90 -9.61 5.12
N ALA A 168 5.87 -9.07 5.78
CA ALA A 168 4.90 -8.19 5.14
C ALA A 168 5.56 -6.93 4.57
N ALA A 169 6.49 -6.30 5.30
CA ALA A 169 7.22 -5.13 4.83
C ALA A 169 8.10 -5.41 3.60
N GLY A 170 8.74 -6.57 3.56
CA GLY A 170 9.51 -7.00 2.39
C GLY A 170 8.66 -7.16 1.14
N ALA A 171 7.51 -7.82 1.27
CA ALA A 171 6.55 -7.97 0.18
C ALA A 171 6.04 -6.61 -0.33
N LEU A 172 5.73 -5.72 0.59
CA LEU A 172 5.25 -4.38 0.29
C LEU A 172 6.30 -3.54 -0.43
N LEU A 173 7.55 -3.58 0.03
CA LEU A 173 8.65 -2.85 -0.61
C LEU A 173 8.95 -3.40 -2.01
N GLN A 174 9.00 -4.72 -2.22
CA GLN A 174 9.19 -5.34 -3.53
C GLN A 174 8.07 -4.93 -4.51
N TYR A 175 6.82 -4.96 -4.04
CA TYR A 175 5.69 -4.55 -4.86
C TYR A 175 5.76 -3.07 -5.24
N ALA A 176 6.08 -2.20 -4.29
CA ALA A 176 6.23 -0.77 -4.54
C ALA A 176 7.36 -0.48 -5.53
N GLN A 177 8.51 -1.15 -5.42
CA GLN A 177 9.63 -1.03 -6.37
C GLN A 177 9.24 -1.52 -7.77
N ALA A 178 8.52 -2.63 -7.87
CA ALA A 178 8.07 -3.19 -9.15
C ALA A 178 7.05 -2.27 -9.84
N THR A 179 6.14 -1.67 -9.10
CA THR A 179 5.09 -0.79 -9.65
C THR A 179 5.60 0.59 -10.03
N GLN A 180 6.58 1.12 -9.29
CA GLN A 180 7.20 2.42 -9.57
C GLN A 180 8.40 2.33 -10.52
N THR A 181 8.73 1.12 -11.02
CA THR A 181 9.85 0.86 -11.94
C THR A 181 11.20 1.40 -11.48
N GLY A 182 11.48 1.36 -10.18
CA GLY A 182 12.77 1.84 -9.70
C GLY A 182 12.91 1.97 -8.20
N ASN A 183 13.95 2.67 -7.83
CA ASN A 183 14.28 2.96 -6.44
C ASN A 183 13.28 3.94 -5.82
N LEU A 184 13.02 3.76 -4.53
CA LEU A 184 12.14 4.61 -3.72
C LEU A 184 13.00 5.43 -2.73
N PRO A 185 13.74 6.46 -3.21
CA PRO A 185 14.73 7.16 -2.38
C PRO A 185 14.12 7.96 -1.23
N HIS A 186 12.84 8.26 -1.30
CA HIS A 186 12.10 8.96 -0.25
C HIS A 186 11.71 8.03 0.92
N LEU A 187 11.81 6.70 0.75
CA LEU A 187 11.63 5.74 1.84
C LEU A 187 12.94 5.60 2.60
N VAL A 188 13.10 6.39 3.66
CA VAL A 188 14.35 6.49 4.42
C VAL A 188 14.31 5.79 5.77
N ALA A 189 13.12 5.47 6.28
CA ALA A 189 12.93 4.85 7.59
C ALA A 189 11.63 4.07 7.65
N LEU A 190 11.51 3.22 8.66
CA LEU A 190 10.27 2.59 9.07
C LEU A 190 10.00 2.88 10.55
N THR A 191 8.73 2.84 10.93
CA THR A 191 8.27 3.03 12.30
C THR A 191 7.54 1.78 12.77
N VAL A 192 7.78 1.38 14.01
CA VAL A 192 7.03 0.28 14.63
C VAL A 192 5.90 0.86 15.48
N GLU A 193 4.67 0.52 15.13
CA GLU A 193 3.49 0.81 15.94
C GLU A 193 3.29 -0.33 16.94
N VAL A 194 3.41 -0.04 18.23
CA VAL A 194 3.24 -1.01 19.31
C VAL A 194 1.79 -1.00 19.76
N GLU A 195 1.19 -2.18 19.89
CA GLU A 195 -0.15 -2.33 20.47
C GLU A 195 -0.20 -1.71 21.87
N GLY A 196 -1.21 -0.89 22.13
CA GLY A 196 -1.34 -0.17 23.42
C GLY A 196 -0.65 1.19 23.49
N ALA A 197 0.09 1.63 22.46
CA ALA A 197 0.61 3.00 22.38
C ALA A 197 -0.51 4.05 22.21
N TYR A 198 -1.69 3.62 21.78
CA TYR A 198 -2.86 4.46 21.57
C TYR A 198 -4.08 3.93 22.32
N LEU A 199 -5.03 4.80 22.60
CA LEU A 199 -6.32 4.40 23.14
C LEU A 199 -7.06 3.50 22.14
N GLY A 200 -7.27 2.24 22.51
CA GLY A 200 -8.04 1.28 21.71
C GLY A 200 -9.53 1.63 21.77
N LEU A 201 -10.07 2.15 20.68
CA LEU A 201 -11.51 2.38 20.52
C LEU A 201 -12.07 1.31 19.58
N ASP A 202 -13.11 0.61 20.04
CA ASP A 202 -13.86 -0.28 19.16
C ASP A 202 -14.60 0.52 18.07
N LEU A 203 -15.02 -0.19 17.03
CA LEU A 203 -15.64 0.42 15.85
C LEU A 203 -16.93 1.16 16.19
N ALA A 204 -17.76 0.59 17.08
CA ALA A 204 -19.02 1.20 17.48
C ALA A 204 -18.75 2.50 18.23
N THR A 205 -17.79 2.50 19.15
CA THR A 205 -17.38 3.68 19.91
C THR A 205 -16.82 4.77 18.98
N ARG A 206 -15.93 4.44 18.03
CA ARG A 206 -15.41 5.42 17.04
C ARG A 206 -16.54 6.05 16.23
N ARG A 207 -17.47 5.23 15.75
CA ARG A 207 -18.61 5.69 14.96
C ARG A 207 -19.55 6.57 15.77
N ASN A 208 -19.88 6.14 16.98
CA ASN A 208 -20.80 6.87 17.86
C ASN A 208 -20.24 8.21 18.34
N LEU A 209 -18.91 8.30 18.50
CA LEU A 209 -18.22 9.55 18.86
C LEU A 209 -18.00 10.47 17.65
N GLU A 210 -18.34 10.03 16.44
CA GLU A 210 -18.15 10.80 15.21
C GLU A 210 -16.75 11.44 15.12
N LEU A 211 -15.71 10.65 15.42
CA LEU A 211 -14.34 11.18 15.54
C LEU A 211 -13.83 11.71 14.19
N THR A 212 -13.98 10.92 13.13
CA THR A 212 -13.45 11.21 11.79
C THR A 212 -14.53 11.30 10.71
N GLU A 213 -15.70 10.71 10.97
CA GLU A 213 -16.86 10.71 10.08
C GLU A 213 -18.13 10.79 10.92
N THR A 214 -19.13 11.52 10.43
CA THR A 214 -20.46 11.56 11.07
C THR A 214 -21.17 10.21 10.91
N LEU A 215 -22.21 9.96 11.69
CA LEU A 215 -23.07 8.76 11.54
C LEU A 215 -23.65 8.62 10.12
N ARG A 216 -23.71 9.71 9.36
CA ARG A 216 -24.14 9.75 7.97
C ARG A 216 -23.01 9.57 6.97
N GLY A 217 -21.78 9.29 7.42
CA GLY A 217 -20.61 9.10 6.56
C GLY A 217 -20.03 10.38 5.97
N GLN A 218 -20.35 11.55 6.55
CA GLN A 218 -19.79 12.83 6.09
C GLN A 218 -18.50 13.15 6.90
N PRO A 219 -17.47 13.73 6.27
CA PRO A 219 -16.21 14.06 6.93
C PRO A 219 -16.30 15.29 7.85
N SER A 220 -17.40 16.04 7.82
CA SER A 220 -17.65 17.24 8.63
C SER A 220 -19.15 17.40 8.92
N PRO A 221 -19.57 17.91 10.07
CA PRO A 221 -18.73 18.24 11.23
C PRO A 221 -18.40 17.00 12.09
N THR A 222 -17.14 16.79 12.40
CA THR A 222 -16.66 15.72 13.27
C THR A 222 -15.73 16.29 14.34
N LEU A 223 -15.42 15.50 15.38
CA LEU A 223 -14.50 15.97 16.42
C LEU A 223 -13.11 16.32 15.84
N PHE A 224 -12.67 15.61 14.80
CA PHE A 224 -11.39 15.85 14.13
C PHE A 224 -11.43 17.04 13.15
N SER A 225 -12.61 17.46 12.70
CA SER A 225 -12.76 18.58 11.76
C SER A 225 -13.05 19.93 12.44
N LEU A 226 -13.16 19.93 13.78
CA LEU A 226 -13.28 21.14 14.59
C LEU A 226 -11.92 21.80 14.80
#